data_72e5417e1eadb60fb01c468d7496ae24
#
_entry.id   72e5417e1eadb60fb01c468d7496ae24
#
_cell.length_a   1.000
_cell.length_b   1.000
_cell.length_c   1.000
_cell.angle_alpha   90.00
_cell.angle_beta   90.00
_cell.angle_gamma   90.00
#
_symmetry.space_group_name_H-M   'P 1'
#
loop_
_entity.id
_entity.type
_entity.pdbx_description
1 polymer ?
#
loop_
_entity_poly.entity_id
_entity_poly.type
_entity_poly.pdbx_seq_one_letter_code
_entity_poly.pdbx_strand_id
1 'polypeptide(L)'
;VKTSFSGSAPLPLELFKRFEKATNVTIVEGYGLTEATCLVSVNPVDGEKKVGSVGIRFPYTDVRILKQIAGGDVVDCAADEVGEICVASPGVWSGNTYTEADKNRDLYHFGKFLRTGDLGRIDPDGYLWITGRAKDLIIRGGHNIDPAEIEEALLAHPAVAFAGAIGQPDAHAGELPCAYVELVGGASVTGAELVEHCKTHVHERAAWPKHVEVLAELPKTAVGKVFKPDLRKRAITRTYNAALVEAKLNAEVVDVIDDKKRGLVAQVKRTGVLHDEEVGHVLGAFTRPWDWVA
;
A
#
# COMPACT_ATOMS: atom_id res chain seq x y z
N VAL A 1 28.59 16.57 2.52
CA VAL A 1 27.52 15.91 3.30
C VAL A 1 28.05 14.58 3.77
N LYS A 2 27.90 14.25 5.06
CA LYS A 2 28.35 12.97 5.64
C LYS A 2 27.18 12.01 5.86
N THR A 3 25.99 12.56 6.11
CA THR A 3 24.78 11.81 6.39
C THR A 3 23.62 12.42 5.62
N SER A 4 22.76 11.56 5.06
CA SER A 4 21.51 11.91 4.40
C SER A 4 20.34 11.29 5.18
N PHE A 5 19.23 11.99 5.27
CA PHE A 5 18.01 11.49 5.87
C PHE A 5 17.03 11.08 4.78
N SER A 6 16.47 9.88 4.91
CA SER A 6 15.40 9.38 4.07
C SER A 6 14.15 9.10 4.91
N GLY A 7 12.99 9.58 4.44
CA GLY A 7 11.72 9.40 5.12
C GLY A 7 10.56 9.69 4.18
N SER A 8 9.35 9.70 4.74
CA SER A 8 8.10 9.92 3.99
C SER A 8 7.65 8.80 3.04
N ALA A 9 8.53 7.93 2.59
CA ALA A 9 8.22 6.74 1.81
C ALA A 9 9.25 5.64 2.11
N PRO A 10 8.91 4.35 1.96
CA PRO A 10 9.89 3.28 2.03
C PRO A 10 11.04 3.52 1.06
N LEU A 11 12.27 3.30 1.50
CA LEU A 11 13.45 3.35 0.65
C LEU A 11 13.81 1.92 0.23
N PRO A 12 13.72 1.59 -1.07
CA PRO A 12 14.09 0.26 -1.55
C PRO A 12 15.53 -0.07 -1.21
N LEU A 13 15.78 -1.29 -0.72
CA LEU A 13 17.10 -1.74 -0.26
C LEU A 13 18.18 -1.58 -1.33
N GLU A 14 17.86 -1.88 -2.58
CA GLU A 14 18.81 -1.73 -3.69
C GLU A 14 19.13 -0.26 -4.00
N LEU A 15 18.18 0.65 -3.87
CA LEU A 15 18.43 2.08 -4.01
C LEU A 15 19.30 2.59 -2.87
N PHE A 16 19.02 2.14 -1.64
CA PHE A 16 19.85 2.43 -0.47
C PHE A 16 21.31 2.05 -0.71
N LYS A 17 21.60 0.78 -1.07
CA LYS A 17 22.93 0.28 -1.35
C LYS A 17 23.63 1.03 -2.48
N ARG A 18 22.92 1.30 -3.58
CA ARG A 18 23.47 2.02 -4.73
C ARG A 18 23.86 3.45 -4.38
N PHE A 19 23.01 4.15 -3.63
CA PHE A 19 23.28 5.52 -3.21
C PHE A 19 24.51 5.60 -2.29
N GLU A 20 24.58 4.79 -1.23
CA GLU A 20 25.74 4.77 -0.32
C GLU A 20 27.03 4.42 -1.07
N LYS A 21 27.00 3.42 -1.95
CA LYS A 21 28.15 3.04 -2.78
C LYS A 21 28.60 4.15 -3.73
N ALA A 22 27.65 4.88 -4.34
CA ALA A 22 27.98 5.92 -5.31
C ALA A 22 28.47 7.22 -4.66
N THR A 23 27.99 7.54 -3.46
CA THR A 23 28.21 8.84 -2.82
C THR A 23 29.14 8.80 -1.61
N ASN A 24 29.34 7.63 -1.01
CA ASN A 24 29.97 7.43 0.30
C ASN A 24 29.29 8.27 1.41
N VAL A 25 27.99 8.53 1.26
CA VAL A 25 27.15 9.26 2.22
C VAL A 25 26.25 8.26 2.92
N THR A 26 26.30 8.20 4.24
CA THR A 26 25.44 7.32 5.04
C THR A 26 23.99 7.79 4.99
N ILE A 27 23.07 6.89 4.70
CA ILE A 27 21.64 7.15 4.82
C ILE A 27 21.16 6.70 6.21
N VAL A 28 20.30 7.53 6.81
CA VAL A 28 19.50 7.16 7.98
C VAL A 28 18.01 7.25 7.60
N GLU A 29 17.31 6.18 7.83
CA GLU A 29 15.86 6.13 7.58
C GLU A 29 15.10 6.52 8.83
N GLY A 30 13.99 7.21 8.65
CA GLY A 30 13.10 7.59 9.73
C GLY A 30 11.65 7.62 9.31
N TYR A 31 10.79 7.55 10.30
CA TYR A 31 9.34 7.53 10.14
C TYR A 31 8.69 8.69 10.88
N GLY A 32 7.65 9.21 10.27
CA GLY A 32 6.82 10.22 10.86
C GLY A 32 5.60 10.55 10.01
N LEU A 33 4.70 11.31 10.61
CA LEU A 33 3.45 11.74 10.01
C LEU A 33 3.07 13.12 10.54
N THR A 34 2.30 13.87 9.78
CA THR A 34 1.86 15.23 10.12
C THR A 34 1.10 15.26 11.44
N GLU A 35 0.28 14.25 11.69
CA GLU A 35 -0.56 14.09 12.88
C GLU A 35 0.25 13.90 14.17
N ALA A 36 1.51 13.49 14.06
CA ALA A 36 2.46 13.37 15.18
C ALA A 36 3.53 14.48 15.18
N THR A 37 3.29 15.58 14.50
CA THR A 37 4.22 16.72 14.36
C THR A 37 5.58 16.26 13.83
N CYS A 38 5.53 15.54 12.72
CA CYS A 38 6.61 15.06 11.89
C CYS A 38 7.25 13.73 12.36
N LEU A 39 8.22 13.72 13.25
CA LEU A 39 9.09 12.55 13.47
C LEU A 39 8.65 11.68 14.66
N VAL A 40 8.59 10.37 14.41
CA VAL A 40 8.28 9.33 15.39
C VAL A 40 9.52 8.50 15.74
N SER A 41 10.29 8.12 14.73
CA SER A 41 11.49 7.30 14.89
C SER A 41 12.55 7.62 13.83
N VAL A 42 13.80 7.25 14.11
CA VAL A 42 14.91 7.38 13.16
C VAL A 42 16.02 6.37 13.50
N ASN A 43 16.71 5.86 12.50
CA ASN A 43 17.95 5.10 12.71
C ASN A 43 19.03 5.99 13.33
N PRO A 44 19.80 5.49 14.33
CA PRO A 44 20.87 6.26 14.96
C PRO A 44 21.95 6.66 13.96
N VAL A 45 22.40 7.92 14.02
CA VAL A 45 23.48 8.42 13.15
C VAL A 45 24.81 7.74 13.49
N ASP A 46 25.13 7.68 14.77
CA ASP A 46 26.40 7.14 15.28
C ASP A 46 26.26 5.76 15.98
N GLY A 47 25.06 5.15 15.94
CA GLY A 47 24.76 3.85 16.50
C GLY A 47 24.62 2.74 15.47
N GLU A 48 24.15 1.59 15.93
CA GLU A 48 23.78 0.50 15.04
C GLU A 48 22.59 0.91 14.17
N LYS A 49 22.71 0.71 12.86
CA LYS A 49 21.65 0.95 11.88
C LYS A 49 21.13 -0.38 11.38
N LYS A 50 19.82 -0.57 11.47
CA LYS A 50 19.17 -1.74 10.85
C LYS A 50 18.51 -1.27 9.55
N VAL A 51 19.15 -1.54 8.43
CA VAL A 51 18.67 -1.16 7.10
C VAL A 51 17.32 -1.79 6.83
N GLY A 52 16.37 -0.99 6.35
CA GLY A 52 14.96 -1.37 6.15
C GLY A 52 14.08 -1.14 7.38
N SER A 53 14.68 -0.89 8.57
CA SER A 53 13.92 -0.34 9.70
C SER A 53 13.87 1.17 9.63
N VAL A 54 12.90 1.77 10.29
CA VAL A 54 12.81 3.21 10.49
C VAL A 54 13.40 3.64 11.85
N GLY A 55 14.23 2.78 12.44
CA GLY A 55 15.03 3.04 13.61
C GLY A 55 14.27 2.98 14.93
N ILE A 56 14.83 3.66 15.94
CA ILE A 56 14.30 3.71 17.30
C ILE A 56 13.46 4.97 17.52
N ARG A 57 12.50 4.90 18.43
CA ARG A 57 11.61 6.01 18.77
C ARG A 57 12.38 7.23 19.28
N PHE A 58 11.86 8.42 18.99
CA PHE A 58 12.36 9.67 19.57
C PHE A 58 12.15 9.74 21.09
N PRO A 59 12.97 10.54 21.81
CA PRO A 59 12.70 10.88 23.20
C PRO A 59 11.27 11.42 23.38
N TYR A 60 10.64 11.03 24.50
CA TYR A 60 9.25 11.37 24.85
C TYR A 60 8.17 10.85 23.90
N THR A 61 8.52 10.01 22.95
CA THR A 61 7.58 9.31 22.06
C THR A 61 7.35 7.90 22.57
N ASP A 62 6.09 7.56 22.83
CA ASP A 62 5.67 6.18 23.12
C ASP A 62 5.09 5.59 21.84
N VAL A 63 5.71 4.51 21.34
CA VAL A 63 5.28 3.79 20.14
C VAL A 63 4.84 2.41 20.55
N ARG A 64 3.61 2.05 20.22
CA ARG A 64 3.05 0.72 20.46
C ARG A 64 2.60 0.07 19.17
N ILE A 65 2.74 -1.22 19.12
CA ILE A 65 2.15 -2.04 18.07
C ILE A 65 0.90 -2.68 18.69
N LEU A 66 -0.26 -2.29 18.18
CA LEU A 66 -1.54 -2.70 18.75
C LEU A 66 -2.31 -3.58 17.76
N LYS A 67 -3.05 -4.56 18.29
CA LYS A 67 -3.98 -5.39 17.52
C LYS A 67 -5.32 -5.53 18.23
N GLN A 68 -6.37 -5.68 17.45
CA GLN A 68 -7.68 -6.04 17.97
C GLN A 68 -7.82 -7.56 18.06
N ILE A 69 -8.24 -8.06 19.20
CA ILE A 69 -8.51 -9.50 19.42
C ILE A 69 -9.99 -9.82 19.30
N ALA A 70 -10.33 -11.10 19.29
CA ALA A 70 -11.72 -11.54 19.35
C ALA A 70 -12.41 -10.99 20.61
N GLY A 71 -13.58 -10.37 20.41
CA GLY A 71 -14.28 -9.63 21.48
C GLY A 71 -14.16 -8.12 21.40
N GLY A 72 -13.26 -7.59 20.55
CA GLY A 72 -13.13 -6.17 20.28
C GLY A 72 -12.08 -5.44 21.13
N ASP A 73 -11.47 -6.12 22.11
CA ASP A 73 -10.41 -5.55 22.93
C ASP A 73 -9.14 -5.29 22.10
N VAL A 74 -8.43 -4.22 22.46
CA VAL A 74 -7.17 -3.83 21.85
C VAL A 74 -6.02 -4.16 22.81
N VAL A 75 -5.01 -4.88 22.33
CA VAL A 75 -3.88 -5.33 23.13
C VAL A 75 -2.55 -5.01 22.43
N ASP A 76 -1.47 -4.92 23.24
CA ASP A 76 -0.12 -4.80 22.71
C ASP A 76 0.30 -6.11 22.01
N CYS A 77 0.98 -5.98 20.88
CA CYS A 77 1.64 -7.08 20.20
C CYS A 77 2.94 -7.47 20.93
N ALA A 78 3.33 -8.73 20.80
CA ALA A 78 4.65 -9.18 21.24
C ALA A 78 5.77 -8.61 20.33
N ALA A 79 7.03 -8.74 20.75
CA ALA A 79 8.15 -8.39 19.87
C ALA A 79 8.09 -9.20 18.57
N ASP A 80 8.37 -8.53 17.45
CA ASP A 80 8.28 -9.05 16.07
C ASP A 80 6.86 -9.40 15.59
N GLU A 81 5.84 -9.23 16.41
CA GLU A 81 4.46 -9.41 15.99
C GLU A 81 3.94 -8.15 15.27
N VAL A 82 3.30 -8.34 14.11
CA VAL A 82 2.76 -7.24 13.29
C VAL A 82 1.40 -6.80 13.81
N GLY A 83 1.22 -5.48 13.92
CA GLY A 83 -0.03 -4.81 14.26
C GLY A 83 -0.04 -3.37 13.78
N GLU A 84 -1.05 -2.60 14.19
CA GLU A 84 -1.15 -1.18 13.88
C GLU A 84 -0.13 -0.39 14.72
N ILE A 85 0.67 0.45 14.06
CA ILE A 85 1.58 1.39 14.73
C ILE A 85 0.73 2.49 15.36
N CYS A 86 0.84 2.65 16.68
CA CYS A 86 0.13 3.67 17.43
C CYS A 86 1.13 4.54 18.20
N VAL A 87 0.91 5.86 18.19
CA VAL A 87 1.89 6.83 18.67
C VAL A 87 1.28 7.76 19.70
N ALA A 88 1.98 7.96 20.81
CA ALA A 88 1.69 9.02 21.77
C ALA A 88 2.97 9.83 22.03
N SER A 89 2.89 11.15 21.88
CA SER A 89 4.01 12.07 22.12
C SER A 89 3.48 13.48 22.41
N PRO A 90 4.32 14.39 22.90
CA PRO A 90 3.94 15.81 23.01
C PRO A 90 3.57 16.45 21.68
N GLY A 91 4.02 15.88 20.56
CA GLY A 91 3.69 16.34 19.20
C GLY A 91 2.37 15.80 18.66
N VAL A 92 1.76 14.81 19.32
CA VAL A 92 0.45 14.28 18.95
C VAL A 92 -0.65 15.18 19.53
N TRP A 93 -1.46 15.75 18.65
CA TRP A 93 -2.60 16.56 19.07
C TRP A 93 -3.77 15.66 19.45
N SER A 94 -3.92 15.37 20.73
CA SER A 94 -5.05 14.60 21.26
C SER A 94 -6.33 15.46 21.27
N GLY A 95 -7.23 15.22 20.36
CA GLY A 95 -8.49 15.98 20.27
C GLY A 95 -8.97 16.06 18.82
N ASN A 96 -9.19 17.27 18.32
CA ASN A 96 -9.59 17.49 16.94
C ASN A 96 -8.36 17.60 16.02
N THR A 97 -7.75 16.46 15.69
CA THR A 97 -6.59 16.39 14.79
C THR A 97 -6.95 16.85 13.38
N TYR A 98 -8.15 16.47 12.92
CA TYR A 98 -8.71 16.90 11.64
C TYR A 98 -9.86 17.88 11.85
N THR A 99 -10.04 18.81 10.91
CA THR A 99 -11.18 19.75 10.89
C THR A 99 -12.51 19.05 10.67
N GLU A 100 -12.49 17.92 9.95
CA GLU A 100 -13.67 17.08 9.73
C GLU A 100 -13.90 16.14 10.91
N ALA A 101 -15.01 16.34 11.61
CA ALA A 101 -15.35 15.61 12.84
C ALA A 101 -15.36 14.07 12.65
N ASP A 102 -15.79 13.60 11.48
CA ASP A 102 -15.87 12.17 11.19
C ASP A 102 -14.49 11.51 11.14
N LYS A 103 -13.45 12.24 10.74
CA LYS A 103 -12.08 11.74 10.70
C LYS A 103 -11.43 11.61 12.07
N ASN A 104 -11.97 12.30 13.09
CA ASN A 104 -11.50 12.20 14.46
C ASN A 104 -12.14 11.05 15.24
N ARG A 105 -13.21 10.43 14.69
CA ARG A 105 -13.86 9.29 15.31
C ARG A 105 -12.92 8.09 15.29
N ASP A 106 -12.75 7.46 16.42
CA ASP A 106 -11.90 6.28 16.59
C ASP A 106 -10.42 6.48 16.19
N LEU A 107 -9.96 7.74 16.15
CA LEU A 107 -8.59 8.08 15.77
C LEU A 107 -7.56 7.74 16.88
N TYR A 108 -8.01 7.51 18.11
CA TYR A 108 -7.14 7.26 19.25
C TYR A 108 -7.52 5.98 19.99
N HIS A 109 -6.53 5.12 20.25
CA HIS A 109 -6.67 4.05 21.23
C HIS A 109 -6.36 4.60 22.64
N PHE A 110 -7.11 4.14 23.61
CA PHE A 110 -6.98 4.53 25.03
C PHE A 110 -6.96 6.05 25.27
N GLY A 111 -7.58 6.81 24.40
CA GLY A 111 -7.68 8.28 24.47
C GLY A 111 -6.39 9.06 24.21
N LYS A 112 -5.26 8.41 23.93
CA LYS A 112 -3.96 9.08 23.73
C LYS A 112 -3.11 8.54 22.59
N PHE A 113 -3.25 7.28 22.21
CA PHE A 113 -2.44 6.68 21.15
C PHE A 113 -3.07 6.93 19.80
N LEU A 114 -2.50 7.83 19.04
CA LEU A 114 -2.88 8.10 17.64
C LEU A 114 -2.73 6.83 16.82
N ARG A 115 -3.79 6.44 16.15
CA ARG A 115 -3.80 5.36 15.16
C ARG A 115 -3.25 5.89 13.85
N THR A 116 -2.11 5.38 13.42
CA THR A 116 -1.46 5.89 12.20
C THR A 116 -2.04 5.29 10.92
N GLY A 117 -2.70 4.14 11.03
CA GLY A 117 -3.13 3.32 9.90
C GLY A 117 -1.97 2.61 9.18
N ASP A 118 -0.74 2.80 9.66
CA ASP A 118 0.41 2.04 9.20
C ASP A 118 0.56 0.77 10.04
N LEU A 119 0.97 -0.32 9.42
CA LEU A 119 1.27 -1.58 10.07
C LEU A 119 2.77 -1.74 10.26
N GLY A 120 3.15 -2.40 11.36
CA GLY A 120 4.55 -2.63 11.64
C GLY A 120 4.77 -3.53 12.85
N ARG A 121 6.02 -3.70 13.19
CA ARG A 121 6.47 -4.45 14.37
C ARG A 121 7.63 -3.73 15.04
N ILE A 122 7.86 -4.00 16.31
CA ILE A 122 9.06 -3.59 17.02
C ILE A 122 9.88 -4.86 17.31
N ASP A 123 11.15 -4.85 16.91
CA ASP A 123 12.02 -5.97 17.19
C ASP A 123 12.52 -5.98 18.65
N PRO A 124 13.18 -7.07 19.12
CA PRO A 124 13.67 -7.16 20.50
C PRO A 124 14.66 -6.05 20.90
N ASP A 125 15.33 -5.41 19.93
CA ASP A 125 16.28 -4.32 20.19
C ASP A 125 15.60 -2.94 20.15
N GLY A 126 14.28 -2.90 19.93
CA GLY A 126 13.46 -1.68 19.94
C GLY A 126 13.39 -0.91 18.61
N TYR A 127 13.84 -1.51 17.51
CA TYR A 127 13.73 -0.91 16.19
C TYR A 127 12.33 -1.11 15.62
N LEU A 128 11.79 -0.05 15.06
CA LEU A 128 10.48 -0.04 14.38
C LEU A 128 10.66 -0.43 12.91
N TRP A 129 9.87 -1.40 12.47
CA TRP A 129 9.80 -1.88 11.09
C TRP A 129 8.38 -1.63 10.56
N ILE A 130 8.28 -0.88 9.47
CA ILE A 130 6.99 -0.68 8.79
C ILE A 130 6.79 -1.83 7.81
N THR A 131 5.64 -2.49 7.88
CA THR A 131 5.29 -3.61 7.00
C THR A 131 4.22 -3.21 5.97
N GLY A 132 3.65 -2.01 6.05
CA GLY A 132 2.69 -1.52 5.07
C GLY A 132 1.62 -0.62 5.67
N ARG A 133 0.48 -0.50 4.97
CA ARG A 133 -0.70 0.22 5.46
C ARG A 133 -1.90 -0.70 5.54
N ALA A 134 -2.65 -0.61 6.62
CA ALA A 134 -3.84 -1.42 6.83
C ALA A 134 -4.84 -1.33 5.65
N LYS A 135 -5.04 -0.12 5.10
CA LYS A 135 -5.93 0.13 3.95
C LYS A 135 -5.36 -0.28 2.58
N ASP A 136 -4.06 -0.57 2.52
CA ASP A 136 -3.38 -0.94 1.27
C ASP A 136 -3.13 -2.44 1.17
N LEU A 137 -3.38 -3.20 2.25
CA LEU A 137 -3.30 -4.65 2.23
C LEU A 137 -4.18 -5.23 1.11
N ILE A 138 -3.66 -6.22 0.43
CA ILE A 138 -4.38 -6.99 -0.58
C ILE A 138 -5.05 -8.17 0.13
N ILE A 139 -6.37 -8.21 0.14
CA ILE A 139 -7.14 -9.22 0.87
C ILE A 139 -7.52 -10.35 -0.08
N ARG A 140 -6.68 -11.37 -0.14
CA ARG A 140 -6.88 -12.54 -1.00
C ARG A 140 -7.41 -13.73 -0.21
N GLY A 141 -8.70 -14.03 -0.32
CA GLY A 141 -9.29 -15.21 0.34
C GLY A 141 -9.02 -15.27 1.84
N GLY A 142 -8.99 -14.13 2.53
CA GLY A 142 -8.69 -14.00 3.95
C GLY A 142 -7.19 -13.84 4.30
N HIS A 143 -6.28 -13.99 3.33
CA HIS A 143 -4.86 -13.65 3.53
C HIS A 143 -4.64 -12.16 3.34
N ASN A 144 -3.96 -11.54 4.29
CA ASN A 144 -3.54 -10.14 4.23
C ASN A 144 -2.12 -10.09 3.62
N ILE A 145 -2.03 -9.68 2.38
CA ILE A 145 -0.77 -9.59 1.63
C ILE A 145 -0.28 -8.15 1.65
N ASP A 146 0.97 -7.95 2.07
CA ASP A 146 1.61 -6.64 2.00
C ASP A 146 2.07 -6.35 0.56
N PRO A 147 1.57 -5.28 -0.08
CA PRO A 147 2.03 -4.89 -1.41
C PRO A 147 3.51 -4.52 -1.45
N ALA A 148 4.14 -4.14 -0.33
CA ALA A 148 5.55 -3.75 -0.29
C ALA A 148 6.48 -4.91 -0.69
N GLU A 149 6.17 -6.16 -0.32
CA GLU A 149 6.97 -7.33 -0.72
C GLU A 149 7.01 -7.48 -2.26
N ILE A 150 5.89 -7.23 -2.92
CA ILE A 150 5.81 -7.28 -4.38
C ILE A 150 6.56 -6.11 -5.01
N GLU A 151 6.42 -4.91 -4.43
CA GLU A 151 7.09 -3.70 -4.91
C GLU A 151 8.62 -3.82 -4.78
N GLU A 152 9.12 -4.33 -3.66
CA GLU A 152 10.56 -4.59 -3.46
C GLU A 152 11.11 -5.61 -4.45
N ALA A 153 10.40 -6.71 -4.66
CA ALA A 153 10.79 -7.71 -5.65
C ALA A 153 10.88 -7.11 -7.06
N LEU A 154 9.91 -6.28 -7.45
CA LEU A 154 9.91 -5.61 -8.76
C LEU A 154 11.04 -4.57 -8.87
N LEU A 155 11.30 -3.80 -7.82
CA LEU A 155 12.37 -2.80 -7.77
C LEU A 155 13.77 -3.42 -7.76
N ALA A 156 13.92 -4.69 -7.36
CA ALA A 156 15.15 -5.45 -7.50
C ALA A 156 15.50 -5.78 -8.96
N HIS A 157 14.52 -5.73 -9.87
CA HIS A 157 14.77 -5.94 -11.30
C HIS A 157 15.43 -4.71 -11.93
N PRO A 158 16.58 -4.85 -12.65
CA PRO A 158 17.38 -3.72 -13.13
C PRO A 158 16.67 -2.80 -14.13
N ALA A 159 15.64 -3.30 -14.81
CA ALA A 159 14.84 -2.52 -15.75
C ALA A 159 13.72 -1.70 -15.09
N VAL A 160 13.42 -1.88 -13.80
CA VAL A 160 12.31 -1.22 -13.12
C VAL A 160 12.79 0.02 -12.36
N ALA A 161 12.18 1.17 -12.65
CA ALA A 161 12.44 2.44 -11.97
C ALA A 161 11.49 2.67 -10.80
N PHE A 162 10.19 2.39 -11.00
CA PHE A 162 9.14 2.52 -9.98
C PHE A 162 8.18 1.34 -10.09
N ALA A 163 7.63 0.95 -8.94
CA ALA A 163 6.61 -0.08 -8.84
C ALA A 163 5.48 0.34 -7.90
N GLY A 164 4.27 -0.11 -8.19
CA GLY A 164 3.11 0.04 -7.29
C GLY A 164 2.26 -1.22 -7.36
N ALA A 165 2.13 -1.91 -6.23
CA ALA A 165 1.30 -3.10 -6.11
C ALA A 165 -0.02 -2.79 -5.39
N ILE A 166 -1.10 -3.40 -5.86
CA ILE A 166 -2.47 -3.24 -5.34
C ILE A 166 -3.25 -4.55 -5.46
N GLY A 167 -4.36 -4.64 -4.76
CA GLY A 167 -5.38 -5.65 -5.01
C GLY A 167 -6.23 -5.28 -6.23
N GLN A 168 -6.25 -6.15 -7.25
CA GLN A 168 -7.25 -6.10 -8.30
C GLN A 168 -8.50 -6.89 -7.88
N PRO A 169 -9.71 -6.46 -8.24
CA PRO A 169 -10.91 -7.23 -7.93
C PRO A 169 -10.89 -8.62 -8.53
N ASP A 170 -11.38 -9.60 -7.78
CA ASP A 170 -11.55 -10.99 -8.22
C ASP A 170 -12.86 -11.54 -7.67
N ALA A 171 -13.61 -12.27 -8.51
CA ALA A 171 -14.93 -12.78 -8.18
C ALA A 171 -14.90 -13.92 -7.12
N HIS A 172 -13.77 -14.61 -6.95
CA HIS A 172 -13.65 -15.76 -6.04
C HIS A 172 -12.80 -15.45 -4.80
N ALA A 173 -11.69 -14.75 -4.98
CA ALA A 173 -10.74 -14.47 -3.91
C ALA A 173 -10.96 -13.10 -3.24
N GLY A 174 -11.93 -12.31 -3.73
CA GLY A 174 -12.13 -10.92 -3.35
C GLY A 174 -11.12 -10.00 -4.04
N GLU A 175 -9.83 -10.18 -3.74
CA GLU A 175 -8.75 -9.48 -4.44
C GLU A 175 -7.62 -10.46 -4.82
N LEU A 176 -6.91 -10.11 -5.91
CA LEU A 176 -5.67 -10.76 -6.31
C LEU A 176 -4.54 -9.72 -6.44
N PRO A 177 -3.30 -10.09 -6.07
CA PRO A 177 -2.15 -9.19 -6.26
C PRO A 177 -1.97 -8.82 -7.72
N CYS A 178 -1.77 -7.53 -7.96
CA CYS A 178 -1.51 -6.94 -9.27
C CYS A 178 -0.53 -5.79 -9.09
N ALA A 179 0.33 -5.55 -10.07
CA ALA A 179 1.30 -4.47 -10.01
C ALA A 179 1.38 -3.69 -11.32
N TYR A 180 1.85 -2.46 -11.18
CA TYR A 180 2.15 -1.55 -12.27
C TYR A 180 3.58 -1.06 -12.10
N VAL A 181 4.33 -0.98 -13.18
CA VAL A 181 5.72 -0.56 -13.17
C VAL A 181 6.01 0.52 -14.21
N GLU A 182 6.96 1.37 -13.89
CA GLU A 182 7.60 2.29 -14.81
C GLU A 182 9.04 1.82 -15.01
N LEU A 183 9.50 1.75 -16.25
CA LEU A 183 10.83 1.25 -16.55
C LEU A 183 11.89 2.35 -16.51
N VAL A 184 13.12 1.95 -16.28
CA VAL A 184 14.29 2.81 -16.47
C VAL A 184 14.36 3.21 -17.95
N GLY A 185 14.71 4.46 -18.24
CA GLY A 185 14.79 4.95 -19.62
C GLY A 185 15.64 4.07 -20.52
N GLY A 186 15.07 3.63 -21.64
CA GLY A 186 15.71 2.74 -22.61
C GLY A 186 15.68 1.24 -22.25
N ALA A 187 15.17 0.88 -21.08
CA ALA A 187 14.98 -0.54 -20.71
C ALA A 187 13.73 -1.13 -21.38
N SER A 188 13.76 -2.45 -21.59
CA SER A 188 12.63 -3.20 -22.15
C SER A 188 12.50 -4.51 -21.39
N VAL A 189 11.30 -4.74 -20.83
CA VAL A 189 10.90 -5.98 -20.18
C VAL A 189 9.38 -6.09 -20.26
N THR A 190 8.86 -7.28 -20.41
CA THR A 190 7.40 -7.51 -20.46
C THR A 190 6.81 -7.72 -19.06
N GLY A 191 5.50 -7.44 -18.88
CA GLY A 191 4.81 -7.74 -17.65
C GLY A 191 4.86 -9.23 -17.28
N ALA A 192 4.86 -10.13 -18.27
CA ALA A 192 4.97 -11.58 -18.04
C ALA A 192 6.33 -11.97 -17.45
N GLU A 193 7.42 -11.41 -17.95
CA GLU A 193 8.77 -11.63 -17.40
C GLU A 193 8.87 -11.10 -15.97
N LEU A 194 8.24 -9.97 -15.67
CA LEU A 194 8.20 -9.41 -14.30
C LEU A 194 7.36 -10.27 -13.35
N VAL A 195 6.26 -10.89 -13.81
CA VAL A 195 5.53 -11.89 -13.03
C VAL A 195 6.42 -13.08 -12.67
N GLU A 196 7.18 -13.61 -13.63
CA GLU A 196 8.11 -14.71 -13.36
C GLU A 196 9.25 -14.28 -12.41
N HIS A 197 9.76 -13.06 -12.57
CA HIS A 197 10.73 -12.50 -11.63
C HIS A 197 10.19 -12.45 -10.19
N CYS A 198 8.94 -11.99 -9.99
CA CYS A 198 8.31 -11.98 -8.68
C CYS A 198 8.20 -13.39 -8.05
N LYS A 199 7.94 -14.44 -8.84
CA LYS A 199 7.84 -15.82 -8.31
C LYS A 199 9.13 -16.32 -7.66
N THR A 200 10.29 -15.76 -8.03
CA THR A 200 11.59 -16.12 -7.49
C THR A 200 12.06 -15.21 -6.36
N HIS A 201 11.41 -14.05 -6.16
CA HIS A 201 11.83 -13.03 -5.19
C HIS A 201 10.78 -12.78 -4.09
N VAL A 202 9.52 -13.17 -4.32
CA VAL A 202 8.43 -13.06 -3.33
C VAL A 202 8.26 -14.42 -2.67
N HIS A 203 8.44 -14.48 -1.35
CA HIS A 203 8.43 -15.74 -0.61
C HIS A 203 7.05 -16.37 -0.51
N GLU A 204 6.03 -15.54 -0.26
CA GLU A 204 4.67 -16.01 -0.14
C GLU A 204 4.02 -16.23 -1.50
N ARG A 205 3.68 -17.49 -1.83
CA ARG A 205 3.03 -17.82 -3.12
C ARG A 205 1.69 -17.10 -3.32
N ALA A 206 0.97 -16.79 -2.24
CA ALA A 206 -0.29 -16.05 -2.31
C ALA A 206 -0.08 -14.61 -2.79
N ALA A 207 1.09 -14.02 -2.53
CA ALA A 207 1.48 -12.67 -2.91
C ALA A 207 1.98 -12.55 -4.36
N TRP A 208 2.20 -13.65 -5.08
CA TRP A 208 2.64 -13.57 -6.47
C TRP A 208 1.62 -12.81 -7.33
N PRO A 209 2.03 -11.73 -8.00
CA PRO A 209 1.12 -10.92 -8.81
C PRO A 209 0.57 -11.74 -9.97
N LYS A 210 -0.74 -11.63 -10.21
CA LYS A 210 -1.41 -12.27 -11.34
C LYS A 210 -1.28 -11.45 -12.62
N HIS A 211 -0.96 -10.18 -12.47
CA HIS A 211 -0.80 -9.26 -13.58
C HIS A 211 0.24 -8.20 -13.21
N VAL A 212 1.17 -7.95 -14.11
CA VAL A 212 2.08 -6.80 -14.05
C VAL A 212 1.94 -6.03 -15.36
N GLU A 213 1.65 -4.75 -15.27
CA GLU A 213 1.51 -3.87 -16.43
C GLU A 213 2.63 -2.82 -16.43
N VAL A 214 3.30 -2.69 -17.57
CA VAL A 214 4.30 -1.64 -17.79
C VAL A 214 3.59 -0.40 -18.28
N LEU A 215 3.75 0.71 -17.55
CA LEU A 215 3.24 2.03 -17.92
C LEU A 215 4.39 2.93 -18.34
N ALA A 216 4.12 3.87 -19.24
CA ALA A 216 5.10 4.88 -19.64
C ALA A 216 5.53 5.75 -18.45
N GLU A 217 4.56 6.07 -17.56
CA GLU A 217 4.77 6.79 -16.31
C GLU A 217 3.71 6.32 -15.30
N LEU A 218 4.13 6.08 -14.05
CA LEU A 218 3.20 5.79 -12.96
C LEU A 218 2.56 7.09 -12.44
N PRO A 219 1.27 7.06 -12.03
CA PRO A 219 0.68 8.19 -11.32
C PRO A 219 1.41 8.42 -10.01
N LYS A 220 1.82 9.68 -9.77
CA LYS A 220 2.58 10.09 -8.58
C LYS A 220 1.91 11.27 -7.90
N THR A 221 2.06 11.35 -6.59
CA THR A 221 1.71 12.56 -5.81
C THR A 221 2.70 13.68 -6.11
N ALA A 222 2.38 14.91 -5.68
CA ALA A 222 3.26 16.06 -5.81
C ALA A 222 4.65 15.88 -5.17
N VAL A 223 4.78 14.94 -4.22
CA VAL A 223 6.04 14.58 -3.55
C VAL A 223 6.69 13.31 -4.14
N GLY A 224 6.25 12.86 -5.32
CA GLY A 224 6.86 11.75 -6.06
C GLY A 224 6.48 10.34 -5.60
N LYS A 225 5.51 10.18 -4.68
CA LYS A 225 5.02 8.84 -4.27
C LYS A 225 4.05 8.28 -5.29
N VAL A 226 4.13 6.99 -5.58
CA VAL A 226 3.16 6.29 -6.42
C VAL A 226 1.75 6.46 -5.84
N PHE A 227 0.83 6.94 -6.68
CA PHE A 227 -0.56 7.21 -6.29
C PHE A 227 -1.44 5.99 -6.54
N LYS A 228 -1.47 5.07 -5.59
CA LYS A 228 -2.19 3.78 -5.66
C LYS A 228 -3.70 3.88 -5.97
N PRO A 229 -4.45 4.94 -5.56
CA PRO A 229 -5.86 5.06 -5.95
C PRO A 229 -6.11 5.00 -7.45
N ASP A 230 -5.29 5.64 -8.27
CA ASP A 230 -5.44 5.60 -9.73
C ASP A 230 -5.09 4.23 -10.31
N LEU A 231 -4.11 3.52 -9.72
CA LEU A 231 -3.81 2.13 -10.09
C LEU A 231 -4.98 1.20 -9.78
N ARG A 232 -5.68 1.40 -8.66
CA ARG A 232 -6.90 0.64 -8.32
C ARG A 232 -8.03 0.90 -9.31
N LYS A 233 -8.26 2.17 -9.71
CA LYS A 233 -9.25 2.50 -10.74
C LYS A 233 -8.95 1.78 -12.04
N ARG A 234 -7.68 1.82 -12.48
CA ARG A 234 -7.22 1.11 -13.69
C ARG A 234 -7.45 -0.40 -13.61
N ALA A 235 -7.15 -1.02 -12.46
CA ALA A 235 -7.38 -2.44 -12.23
C ALA A 235 -8.86 -2.80 -12.28
N ILE A 236 -9.75 -2.00 -11.65
CA ILE A 236 -11.21 -2.19 -11.69
C ILE A 236 -11.70 -2.13 -13.14
N THR A 237 -11.34 -1.09 -13.88
CA THR A 237 -11.72 -0.93 -15.28
C THR A 237 -11.30 -2.14 -16.12
N ARG A 238 -10.04 -2.56 -15.99
CA ARG A 238 -9.49 -3.71 -16.73
C ARG A 238 -10.20 -5.02 -16.39
N THR A 239 -10.36 -5.33 -15.10
CA THR A 239 -10.92 -6.63 -14.66
C THR A 239 -12.42 -6.72 -14.95
N TYR A 240 -13.17 -5.62 -14.78
CA TYR A 240 -14.60 -5.62 -15.08
C TYR A 240 -14.86 -5.67 -16.58
N ASN A 241 -14.11 -4.93 -17.38
CA ASN A 241 -14.23 -5.02 -18.83
C ASN A 241 -13.85 -6.41 -19.35
N ALA A 242 -12.82 -7.05 -18.78
CA ALA A 242 -12.48 -8.42 -19.14
C ALA A 242 -13.64 -9.40 -18.83
N ALA A 243 -14.28 -9.28 -17.67
CA ALA A 243 -15.42 -10.11 -17.30
C ALA A 243 -16.65 -9.87 -18.21
N LEU A 244 -16.94 -8.62 -18.56
CA LEU A 244 -18.02 -8.27 -19.49
C LEU A 244 -17.78 -8.82 -20.89
N VAL A 245 -16.55 -8.74 -21.40
CA VAL A 245 -16.14 -9.30 -22.69
C VAL A 245 -16.23 -10.84 -22.68
N GLU A 246 -15.74 -11.49 -21.63
CA GLU A 246 -15.82 -12.95 -21.49
C GLU A 246 -17.27 -13.43 -21.48
N ALA A 247 -18.16 -12.69 -20.80
CA ALA A 247 -19.60 -12.95 -20.78
C ALA A 247 -20.33 -12.51 -22.09
N LYS A 248 -19.62 -11.90 -23.05
CA LYS A 248 -20.17 -11.38 -24.30
C LYS A 248 -21.29 -10.35 -24.10
N LEU A 249 -21.19 -9.53 -23.09
CA LEU A 249 -22.16 -8.50 -22.77
C LEU A 249 -21.78 -7.17 -23.44
N ASN A 250 -22.79 -6.50 -23.98
CA ASN A 250 -22.66 -5.18 -24.63
C ASN A 250 -22.65 -4.05 -23.58
N ALA A 251 -21.65 -4.06 -22.73
CA ALA A 251 -21.42 -3.05 -21.69
C ALA A 251 -19.92 -2.84 -21.49
N GLU A 252 -19.55 -1.65 -21.04
CA GLU A 252 -18.17 -1.30 -20.71
C GLU A 252 -18.07 -0.40 -19.48
N VAL A 253 -17.02 -0.53 -18.71
CA VAL A 253 -16.67 0.44 -17.65
C VAL A 253 -15.98 1.62 -18.30
N VAL A 254 -16.60 2.79 -18.22
CA VAL A 254 -16.09 4.04 -18.80
C VAL A 254 -15.33 4.90 -17.81
N ASP A 255 -15.60 4.75 -16.50
CA ASP A 255 -14.92 5.47 -15.44
C ASP A 255 -15.01 4.70 -14.11
N VAL A 256 -14.18 5.07 -13.14
CA VAL A 256 -14.26 4.61 -11.74
C VAL A 256 -14.16 5.84 -10.84
N ILE A 257 -15.25 6.16 -10.17
CA ILE A 257 -15.33 7.32 -9.28
C ILE A 257 -15.09 6.94 -7.82
N ASP A 258 -14.67 7.92 -7.01
CA ASP A 258 -14.55 7.77 -5.57
C ASP A 258 -15.82 8.29 -4.88
N ASP A 259 -16.69 7.38 -4.45
CA ASP A 259 -17.92 7.71 -3.72
C ASP A 259 -17.62 7.72 -2.21
N LYS A 260 -18.00 8.80 -1.53
CA LYS A 260 -17.71 9.00 -0.09
C LYS A 260 -18.23 7.89 0.83
N LYS A 261 -19.29 7.17 0.42
CA LYS A 261 -19.91 6.11 1.23
C LYS A 261 -19.56 4.71 0.77
N ARG A 262 -19.40 4.52 -0.54
CA ARG A 262 -19.22 3.20 -1.18
C ARG A 262 -17.79 2.94 -1.63
N GLY A 263 -16.91 3.96 -1.56
CA GLY A 263 -15.53 3.88 -2.06
C GLY A 263 -15.47 3.90 -3.60
N LEU A 264 -14.58 3.12 -4.20
CA LEU A 264 -14.45 3.08 -5.65
C LEU A 264 -15.64 2.38 -6.30
N VAL A 265 -16.35 3.08 -7.18
CA VAL A 265 -17.57 2.64 -7.88
C VAL A 265 -17.34 2.67 -9.38
N ALA A 266 -17.47 1.53 -10.05
CA ALA A 266 -17.35 1.46 -11.50
C ALA A 266 -18.58 2.05 -12.20
N GLN A 267 -18.36 2.91 -13.18
CA GLN A 267 -19.40 3.53 -14.00
C GLN A 267 -19.53 2.73 -15.30
N VAL A 268 -20.63 2.03 -15.46
CA VAL A 268 -20.87 1.09 -16.56
C VAL A 268 -21.81 1.73 -17.59
N LYS A 269 -21.42 1.69 -18.86
CA LYS A 269 -22.20 2.19 -19.99
C LYS A 269 -22.65 1.03 -20.87
N ARG A 270 -23.89 1.11 -21.38
CA ARG A 270 -24.38 0.17 -22.41
C ARG A 270 -23.75 0.51 -23.75
N THR A 271 -23.25 -0.51 -24.46
CA THR A 271 -22.68 -0.37 -25.80
C THR A 271 -23.57 -1.03 -26.87
N GLY A 272 -24.66 -1.66 -26.46
CA GLY A 272 -25.65 -2.29 -27.34
C GLY A 272 -26.83 -2.87 -26.57
N VAL A 273 -27.59 -3.74 -27.22
CA VAL A 273 -28.72 -4.42 -26.59
C VAL A 273 -28.19 -5.45 -25.60
N LEU A 274 -28.69 -5.39 -24.38
CA LEU A 274 -28.35 -6.32 -23.29
C LEU A 274 -29.48 -6.34 -22.24
N HIS A 275 -29.47 -7.35 -21.38
CA HIS A 275 -30.33 -7.44 -20.21
C HIS A 275 -29.54 -7.03 -18.95
N ASP A 276 -30.07 -6.09 -18.18
CA ASP A 276 -29.39 -5.53 -17.00
C ASP A 276 -29.08 -6.60 -15.95
N GLU A 277 -29.94 -7.63 -15.82
CA GLU A 277 -29.75 -8.76 -14.90
C GLU A 277 -28.47 -9.55 -15.21
N GLU A 278 -28.10 -9.70 -16.49
CA GLU A 278 -26.89 -10.43 -16.89
C GLU A 278 -25.64 -9.68 -16.45
N VAL A 279 -25.59 -8.35 -16.60
CA VAL A 279 -24.49 -7.51 -16.10
C VAL A 279 -24.47 -7.55 -14.57
N GLY A 280 -25.63 -7.47 -13.92
CA GLY A 280 -25.78 -7.60 -12.47
C GLY A 280 -25.22 -8.93 -11.93
N HIS A 281 -25.46 -10.04 -12.66
CA HIS A 281 -24.91 -11.35 -12.31
C HIS A 281 -23.37 -11.39 -12.44
N VAL A 282 -22.83 -10.88 -13.53
CA VAL A 282 -21.36 -10.87 -13.78
C VAL A 282 -20.63 -9.94 -12.83
N LEU A 283 -21.03 -8.67 -12.76
CA LEU A 283 -20.34 -7.67 -11.95
C LEU A 283 -20.65 -7.78 -10.44
N GLY A 284 -21.82 -8.33 -10.10
CA GLY A 284 -22.22 -8.60 -8.71
C GLY A 284 -21.37 -9.67 -8.01
N ALA A 285 -20.62 -10.48 -8.77
CA ALA A 285 -19.65 -11.42 -8.19
C ALA A 285 -18.42 -10.72 -7.61
N PHE A 286 -18.15 -9.48 -8.00
CA PHE A 286 -17.01 -8.71 -7.50
C PHE A 286 -17.38 -7.89 -6.27
N THR A 287 -16.39 -7.58 -5.45
CA THR A 287 -16.57 -6.86 -4.17
C THR A 287 -16.78 -5.36 -4.32
N ARG A 288 -16.37 -4.75 -5.46
CA ARG A 288 -16.52 -3.31 -5.69
C ARG A 288 -17.85 -3.00 -6.36
N PRO A 289 -18.57 -1.97 -5.87
CA PRO A 289 -19.86 -1.58 -6.44
C PRO A 289 -19.71 -0.99 -7.86
N TRP A 290 -20.80 -1.03 -8.58
CA TRP A 290 -20.92 -0.43 -9.90
C TRP A 290 -22.29 0.22 -10.09
N ASP A 291 -22.39 1.18 -11.01
CA ASP A 291 -23.61 1.89 -11.37
C ASP A 291 -23.71 2.01 -12.90
N TRP A 292 -24.95 2.08 -13.40
CA TRP A 292 -25.19 2.46 -14.78
C TRP A 292 -24.97 3.96 -14.96
N VAL A 293 -24.35 4.32 -16.11
CA VAL A 293 -24.28 5.71 -16.59
C VAL A 293 -24.86 5.83 -17.98
N ALA A 294 -25.26 7.07 -18.35
CA ALA A 294 -25.90 7.38 -19.60
C ALA A 294 -25.00 7.17 -20.84
#